data_61ccbce67650af8dc6d08933726e9db7
#
_entry.id   61ccbce67650af8dc6d08933726e9db7
#
_cell.length_a   1.000
_cell.length_b   1.000
_cell.length_c   1.000
_cell.angle_alpha   90.00
_cell.angle_beta   90.00
_cell.angle_gamma   90.00
#
_symmetry.space_group_name_H-M   'P 1'
#
loop_
_entity.id
_entity.type
_entity.pdbx_description
1 polymer ?
#
loop_
_entity_poly.entity_id
_entity_poly.type
_entity_poly.pdbx_seq_one_letter_code
_entity_poly.pdbx_strand_id
1 'polypeptide(L)'
;MSVTIAMPRMSTDPELTTAQSKYVESLARAGAEVHWVELSDPDAAVTEALTCDGLLLPGGGDMDPAFYGQERIPACGEPNLLRDAAEPKLLRAFLAADKPVLGICRGIQVMNVVLGGTLYQDIKPFEHVPHNDHWAKVHTVTVRRGTLLSRLLGQDTVLVNSQHHQAADRIAPELEIAALSEDGIVEALEKPAAHFCLGVQWHPEWLSDADPAQQGLFGAFVEACRG
;
A
#
# COMPACT_ATOMS: atom_id res chain seq x y z
N MET A 1 7.85 14.97 19.48
CA MET A 1 6.56 14.28 19.70
C MET A 1 6.63 12.94 18.98
N SER A 2 5.96 11.91 19.44
CA SER A 2 5.87 10.62 18.72
C SER A 2 5.09 10.86 17.43
N VAL A 3 5.52 10.24 16.33
CA VAL A 3 4.78 10.27 15.05
C VAL A 3 3.61 9.31 15.16
N THR A 4 2.42 9.76 14.75
CA THR A 4 1.20 8.96 14.78
C THR A 4 0.72 8.68 13.35
N ILE A 5 0.55 7.39 13.01
CA ILE A 5 0.15 6.94 11.69
C ILE A 5 -1.29 6.44 11.73
N ALA A 6 -2.16 7.08 10.95
CA ALA A 6 -3.52 6.57 10.70
C ALA A 6 -3.44 5.27 9.88
N MET A 7 -4.09 4.21 10.36
CA MET A 7 -4.20 2.96 9.62
C MET A 7 -5.62 2.42 9.70
N PRO A 8 -6.30 2.21 8.56
CA PRO A 8 -7.62 1.57 8.52
C PRO A 8 -7.60 0.20 9.20
N ARG A 9 -8.58 -0.08 10.04
CA ARG A 9 -8.73 -1.39 10.67
C ARG A 9 -9.06 -2.44 9.61
N MET A 10 -8.21 -3.45 9.49
CA MET A 10 -8.36 -4.50 8.47
C MET A 10 -9.48 -5.50 8.80
N SER A 11 -9.80 -5.67 10.07
CA SER A 11 -10.78 -6.64 10.59
C SER A 11 -11.64 -5.99 11.66
N THR A 12 -12.88 -6.44 11.79
CA THR A 12 -13.78 -6.10 12.91
C THR A 12 -13.45 -6.87 14.20
N ASP A 13 -12.54 -7.84 14.12
CA ASP A 13 -12.02 -8.53 15.30
C ASP A 13 -11.19 -7.53 16.12
N PRO A 14 -11.51 -7.33 17.42
CA PRO A 14 -10.76 -6.44 18.29
C PRO A 14 -9.33 -6.93 18.56
N GLU A 15 -9.04 -8.22 18.38
CA GLU A 15 -7.70 -8.75 18.50
C GLU A 15 -6.87 -8.47 17.23
N LEU A 16 -5.63 -8.06 17.41
CA LEU A 16 -4.69 -7.89 16.31
C LEU A 16 -4.39 -9.24 15.65
N THR A 17 -4.70 -9.36 14.36
CA THR A 17 -4.24 -10.50 13.59
C THR A 17 -2.72 -10.43 13.40
N THR A 18 -2.09 -11.57 13.07
CA THR A 18 -0.63 -11.61 12.77
C THR A 18 -0.26 -10.61 11.67
N ALA A 19 -1.11 -10.46 10.64
CA ALA A 19 -0.85 -9.50 9.57
C ALA A 19 -0.87 -8.05 10.07
N GLN A 20 -1.82 -7.68 10.92
CA GLN A 20 -1.90 -6.33 11.50
C GLN A 20 -0.69 -6.04 12.40
N SER A 21 -0.23 -7.03 13.21
CA SER A 21 0.91 -6.85 14.09
C SER A 21 2.21 -6.55 13.32
N LYS A 22 2.38 -7.11 12.11
CA LYS A 22 3.58 -6.84 11.29
C LYS A 22 3.70 -5.38 10.85
N TYR A 23 2.59 -4.73 10.49
CA TYR A 23 2.59 -3.28 10.23
C TYR A 23 2.94 -2.49 11.49
N VAL A 24 2.30 -2.80 12.62
CA VAL A 24 2.56 -2.13 13.92
C VAL A 24 4.02 -2.27 14.33
N GLU A 25 4.59 -3.48 14.25
CA GLU A 25 6.00 -3.75 14.58
C GLU A 25 6.96 -2.95 13.69
N SER A 26 6.69 -2.90 12.36
CA SER A 26 7.52 -2.17 11.41
C SER A 26 7.50 -0.66 11.64
N LEU A 27 6.30 -0.10 11.92
CA LEU A 27 6.14 1.32 12.26
C LEU A 27 6.77 1.65 13.62
N ALA A 28 6.60 0.79 14.62
CA ALA A 28 7.21 0.98 15.94
C ALA A 28 8.74 1.01 15.87
N ARG A 29 9.36 0.11 15.07
CA ARG A 29 10.81 0.15 14.82
C ARG A 29 11.26 1.43 14.11
N ALA A 30 10.39 2.03 13.30
CA ALA A 30 10.63 3.34 12.67
C ALA A 30 10.38 4.53 13.61
N GLY A 31 9.86 4.29 14.82
CA GLY A 31 9.60 5.32 15.83
C GLY A 31 8.24 5.99 15.70
N ALA A 32 7.24 5.29 15.19
CA ALA A 32 5.86 5.75 15.11
C ALA A 32 4.89 4.83 15.86
N GLU A 33 3.75 5.39 16.22
CA GLU A 33 2.61 4.69 16.81
C GLU A 33 1.46 4.61 15.79
N VAL A 34 0.66 3.53 15.86
CA VAL A 34 -0.50 3.35 15.00
C VAL A 34 -1.74 3.87 15.69
N HIS A 35 -2.47 4.73 14.99
CA HIS A 35 -3.84 5.11 15.31
C HIS A 35 -4.80 4.33 14.41
N TRP A 36 -5.60 3.44 15.02
CA TRP A 36 -6.57 2.63 14.30
C TRP A 36 -7.79 3.43 13.92
N VAL A 37 -8.08 3.50 12.62
CA VAL A 37 -9.23 4.22 12.07
C VAL A 37 -10.39 3.25 11.87
N GLU A 38 -11.51 3.50 12.54
CA GLU A 38 -12.76 2.76 12.36
C GLU A 38 -13.49 3.26 11.10
N LEU A 39 -13.99 2.32 10.28
CA LEU A 39 -14.48 2.62 8.93
C LEU A 39 -16.01 2.64 8.79
N SER A 40 -16.74 2.47 9.87
CA SER A 40 -18.22 2.42 9.87
C SER A 40 -18.87 3.73 9.41
N ASP A 41 -18.20 4.87 9.64
CA ASP A 41 -18.58 6.19 9.13
C ASP A 41 -17.37 6.80 8.40
N PRO A 42 -17.36 6.79 7.05
CA PRO A 42 -16.21 7.27 6.28
C PRO A 42 -15.87 8.75 6.48
N ASP A 43 -16.82 9.62 6.80
CA ASP A 43 -16.56 11.05 7.00
C ASP A 43 -16.01 11.32 8.41
N ALA A 44 -16.50 10.60 9.41
CA ALA A 44 -15.89 10.61 10.74
C ALA A 44 -14.48 10.03 10.70
N ALA A 45 -14.26 8.93 9.95
CA ALA A 45 -12.94 8.32 9.75
C ALA A 45 -11.92 9.32 9.17
N VAL A 46 -12.31 10.11 8.16
CA VAL A 46 -11.44 11.15 7.58
C VAL A 46 -11.11 12.23 8.61
N THR A 47 -12.10 12.72 9.35
CA THR A 47 -11.91 13.77 10.35
C THR A 47 -10.95 13.32 11.45
N GLU A 48 -11.12 12.09 11.93
CA GLU A 48 -10.26 11.47 12.95
C GLU A 48 -8.85 11.24 12.40
N ALA A 49 -8.71 10.61 11.24
CA ALA A 49 -7.43 10.25 10.65
C ALA A 49 -6.56 11.47 10.32
N LEU A 50 -7.14 12.59 9.90
CA LEU A 50 -6.40 13.83 9.60
C LEU A 50 -5.70 14.45 10.82
N THR A 51 -6.00 14.01 12.04
CA THR A 51 -5.23 14.38 13.24
C THR A 51 -3.87 13.70 13.31
N CYS A 52 -3.67 12.60 12.55
CA CYS A 52 -2.41 11.87 12.47
C CYS A 52 -1.43 12.52 11.48
N ASP A 53 -0.16 12.14 11.57
CA ASP A 53 0.95 12.71 10.79
C ASP A 53 1.06 12.08 9.40
N GLY A 54 0.65 10.83 9.23
CA GLY A 54 0.67 10.10 7.95
C GLY A 54 -0.41 9.03 7.86
N LEU A 55 -0.63 8.50 6.65
CA LEU A 55 -1.59 7.43 6.35
C LEU A 55 -0.86 6.20 5.82
N LEU A 56 -1.06 5.04 6.46
CA LEU A 56 -0.71 3.75 5.89
C LEU A 56 -1.99 3.05 5.42
N LEU A 57 -2.08 2.75 4.12
CA LEU A 57 -3.10 1.89 3.54
C LEU A 57 -2.58 0.45 3.49
N PRO A 58 -3.10 -0.45 4.35
CA PRO A 58 -2.58 -1.81 4.46
C PRO A 58 -3.11 -2.74 3.36
N GLY A 59 -2.47 -3.90 3.21
CA GLY A 59 -2.95 -5.00 2.39
C GLY A 59 -4.35 -5.49 2.74
N GLY A 60 -4.86 -6.46 1.99
CA GLY A 60 -6.18 -7.04 2.21
C GLY A 60 -6.79 -7.63 0.95
N GLY A 61 -8.07 -7.97 1.03
CA GLY A 61 -8.84 -8.51 -0.10
C GLY A 61 -9.11 -7.49 -1.19
N ASP A 62 -9.76 -7.94 -2.23
CA ASP A 62 -9.98 -7.21 -3.47
C ASP A 62 -10.85 -5.95 -3.28
N MET A 63 -10.60 -4.96 -4.09
CA MET A 63 -11.45 -3.78 -4.23
C MET A 63 -12.58 -4.05 -5.22
N ASP A 64 -13.78 -3.53 -4.94
CA ASP A 64 -14.92 -3.69 -5.85
C ASP A 64 -14.58 -3.10 -7.25
N PRO A 65 -14.65 -3.92 -8.32
CA PRO A 65 -14.38 -3.47 -9.69
C PRO A 65 -15.26 -2.31 -10.16
N ALA A 66 -16.42 -2.10 -9.56
CA ALA A 66 -17.28 -0.94 -9.85
C ALA A 66 -16.56 0.40 -9.61
N PHE A 67 -15.58 0.47 -8.69
CA PHE A 67 -14.79 1.69 -8.43
C PHE A 67 -13.88 2.10 -9.57
N TYR A 68 -13.53 1.16 -10.47
CA TYR A 68 -12.74 1.43 -11.68
C TYR A 68 -13.48 1.08 -12.98
N GLY A 69 -14.83 1.03 -12.91
CA GLY A 69 -15.71 0.94 -14.07
C GLY A 69 -15.73 -0.42 -14.78
N GLN A 70 -15.43 -1.49 -14.06
CA GLN A 70 -15.45 -2.86 -14.57
C GLN A 70 -16.53 -3.71 -13.90
N GLU A 71 -17.01 -4.74 -14.61
CA GLU A 71 -17.81 -5.81 -14.04
C GLU A 71 -16.90 -6.80 -13.32
N ARG A 72 -17.40 -7.35 -12.20
CA ARG A 72 -16.68 -8.35 -11.41
C ARG A 72 -16.56 -9.67 -12.16
N ILE A 73 -15.34 -10.19 -12.28
CA ILE A 73 -15.09 -11.52 -12.82
C ILE A 73 -15.09 -12.59 -11.71
N PRO A 74 -15.27 -13.90 -12.05
CA PRO A 74 -15.31 -14.96 -11.03
C PRO A 74 -14.03 -15.12 -10.19
N ALA A 75 -12.88 -14.67 -10.69
CA ALA A 75 -11.61 -14.71 -9.96
C ALA A 75 -11.49 -13.62 -8.89
N CYS A 76 -12.26 -12.52 -9.02
CA CYS A 76 -12.28 -11.45 -8.04
C CYS A 76 -12.97 -11.89 -6.76
N GLY A 77 -12.29 -11.72 -5.62
CA GLY A 77 -12.79 -12.04 -4.28
C GLY A 77 -13.95 -11.15 -3.83
N GLU A 78 -14.51 -11.41 -2.66
CA GLU A 78 -15.56 -10.57 -2.09
C GLU A 78 -14.99 -9.24 -1.60
N PRO A 79 -15.48 -8.08 -2.09
CA PRO A 79 -15.00 -6.78 -1.67
C PRO A 79 -15.29 -6.48 -0.20
N ASN A 80 -14.44 -5.71 0.44
CA ASN A 80 -14.72 -5.15 1.76
C ASN A 80 -15.35 -3.77 1.60
N LEU A 81 -16.69 -3.70 1.64
CA LEU A 81 -17.44 -2.48 1.37
C LEU A 81 -17.12 -1.32 2.33
N LEU A 82 -16.74 -1.60 3.58
CA LEU A 82 -16.34 -0.57 4.54
C LEU A 82 -15.01 0.08 4.12
N ARG A 83 -14.04 -0.74 3.74
CA ARG A 83 -12.75 -0.26 3.24
C ARG A 83 -12.91 0.46 1.90
N ASP A 84 -13.71 -0.08 0.99
CA ASP A 84 -13.97 0.52 -0.32
C ASP A 84 -14.68 1.87 -0.22
N ALA A 85 -15.52 2.08 0.79
CA ALA A 85 -16.17 3.36 1.05
C ALA A 85 -15.25 4.40 1.72
N ALA A 86 -14.39 3.98 2.64
CA ALA A 86 -13.63 4.88 3.50
C ALA A 86 -12.21 5.18 2.97
N GLU A 87 -11.46 4.17 2.50
CA GLU A 87 -10.06 4.36 2.08
C GLU A 87 -9.88 5.35 0.92
N PRO A 88 -10.77 5.41 -0.10
CA PRO A 88 -10.70 6.45 -1.12
C PRO A 88 -10.83 7.87 -0.57
N LYS A 89 -11.68 8.08 0.44
CA LYS A 89 -11.86 9.38 1.10
C LYS A 89 -10.63 9.73 1.94
N LEU A 90 -10.10 8.77 2.71
CA LEU A 90 -8.87 8.94 3.49
C LEU A 90 -7.70 9.34 2.58
N LEU A 91 -7.45 8.60 1.51
CA LEU A 91 -6.38 8.89 0.57
C LEU A 91 -6.49 10.30 -0.01
N ARG A 92 -7.67 10.68 -0.53
CA ARG A 92 -7.89 12.02 -1.09
C ARG A 92 -7.65 13.13 -0.06
N ALA A 93 -8.09 12.93 1.18
CA ALA A 93 -7.93 13.91 2.25
C ALA A 93 -6.45 14.09 2.65
N PHE A 94 -5.68 13.00 2.76
CA PHE A 94 -4.26 13.08 3.07
C PHE A 94 -3.46 13.72 1.93
N LEU A 95 -3.75 13.36 0.67
CA LEU A 95 -3.11 14.00 -0.48
C LEU A 95 -3.45 15.50 -0.58
N ALA A 96 -4.70 15.88 -0.28
CA ALA A 96 -5.10 17.28 -0.28
C ALA A 96 -4.44 18.10 0.85
N ALA A 97 -4.11 17.45 1.97
CA ALA A 97 -3.38 18.03 3.09
C ALA A 97 -1.85 17.95 2.93
N ASP A 98 -1.36 17.40 1.81
CA ASP A 98 0.05 17.10 1.51
C ASP A 98 0.74 16.27 2.63
N LYS A 99 -0.04 15.41 3.28
CA LYS A 99 0.45 14.48 4.31
C LYS A 99 0.97 13.19 3.68
N PRO A 100 2.04 12.59 4.24
CA PRO A 100 2.63 11.36 3.74
C PRO A 100 1.65 10.19 3.66
N VAL A 101 1.76 9.41 2.57
CA VAL A 101 0.98 8.20 2.33
C VAL A 101 1.89 7.05 1.94
N LEU A 102 1.73 5.89 2.61
CA LEU A 102 2.33 4.62 2.23
C LEU A 102 1.22 3.60 1.95
N GLY A 103 1.18 3.05 0.72
CA GLY A 103 0.25 1.99 0.33
C GLY A 103 0.98 0.64 0.20
N ILE A 104 0.43 -0.43 0.78
CA ILE A 104 1.02 -1.77 0.71
C ILE A 104 -0.01 -2.74 0.14
N CYS A 105 0.37 -3.51 -0.89
CA CYS A 105 -0.45 -4.51 -1.58
C CYS A 105 -1.80 -3.91 -2.04
N ARG A 106 -2.91 -4.18 -1.37
CA ARG A 106 -4.18 -3.51 -1.67
C ARG A 106 -4.05 -1.97 -1.63
N GLY A 107 -3.19 -1.42 -0.78
CA GLY A 107 -2.97 0.02 -0.65
C GLY A 107 -2.49 0.69 -1.95
N ILE A 108 -1.54 0.10 -2.69
CA ILE A 108 -1.11 0.62 -4.01
C ILE A 108 -2.25 0.56 -5.02
N GLN A 109 -3.09 -0.47 -4.95
CA GLN A 109 -4.24 -0.65 -5.84
C GLN A 109 -5.29 0.44 -5.59
N VAL A 110 -5.61 0.72 -4.32
CA VAL A 110 -6.47 1.84 -3.92
C VAL A 110 -5.91 3.17 -4.43
N MET A 111 -4.60 3.42 -4.29
CA MET A 111 -3.95 4.63 -4.80
C MET A 111 -4.17 4.77 -6.32
N ASN A 112 -3.93 3.70 -7.09
CA ASN A 112 -4.11 3.73 -8.53
C ASN A 112 -5.57 4.01 -8.93
N VAL A 113 -6.53 3.30 -8.35
CA VAL A 113 -7.95 3.44 -8.67
C VAL A 113 -8.48 4.82 -8.30
N VAL A 114 -8.17 5.30 -7.10
CA VAL A 114 -8.65 6.60 -6.59
C VAL A 114 -8.16 7.78 -7.44
N LEU A 115 -6.98 7.66 -8.02
CA LEU A 115 -6.39 8.69 -8.89
C LEU A 115 -6.72 8.47 -10.37
N GLY A 116 -7.57 7.49 -10.72
CA GLY A 116 -8.15 7.30 -12.04
C GLY A 116 -7.56 6.17 -12.88
N GLY A 117 -6.80 5.27 -12.27
CA GLY A 117 -6.31 4.04 -12.89
C GLY A 117 -7.33 2.88 -12.84
N THR A 118 -6.88 1.70 -13.28
CA THR A 118 -7.65 0.44 -13.26
C THR A 118 -6.80 -0.70 -12.72
N LEU A 119 -7.42 -1.84 -12.43
CA LEU A 119 -6.72 -3.04 -11.97
C LEU A 119 -6.93 -4.21 -12.93
N TYR A 120 -5.92 -5.07 -13.04
CA TYR A 120 -6.12 -6.46 -13.43
C TYR A 120 -6.80 -7.16 -12.25
N GLN A 121 -7.99 -7.72 -12.48
CA GLN A 121 -8.72 -8.46 -11.44
C GLN A 121 -8.13 -9.85 -11.17
N ASP A 122 -7.29 -10.36 -12.09
CA ASP A 122 -6.50 -11.59 -11.92
C ASP A 122 -5.25 -11.52 -12.81
N ILE A 123 -4.07 -11.66 -12.21
CA ILE A 123 -2.78 -11.66 -12.91
C ILE A 123 -2.26 -13.05 -13.24
N LYS A 124 -3.04 -14.11 -13.00
CA LYS A 124 -2.68 -15.47 -13.38
C LYS A 124 -2.25 -15.63 -14.84
N PRO A 125 -2.86 -14.93 -15.83
CA PRO A 125 -2.41 -14.99 -17.23
C PRO A 125 -0.99 -14.50 -17.48
N PHE A 126 -0.39 -13.73 -16.58
CA PHE A 126 0.98 -13.21 -16.69
C PHE A 126 2.04 -14.17 -16.09
N GLU A 127 1.63 -15.37 -15.68
CA GLU A 127 2.50 -16.33 -14.98
C GLU A 127 3.03 -15.83 -13.63
N HIS A 128 2.53 -14.69 -13.16
CA HIS A 128 2.83 -14.16 -11.83
C HIS A 128 2.15 -15.04 -10.79
N VAL A 129 2.94 -15.70 -9.96
CA VAL A 129 2.41 -16.71 -9.01
C VAL A 129 2.43 -16.14 -7.60
N PRO A 130 1.25 -15.94 -6.98
CA PRO A 130 1.17 -15.65 -5.55
C PRO A 130 1.77 -16.80 -4.74
N HIS A 131 2.50 -16.47 -3.70
CA HIS A 131 3.14 -17.47 -2.83
C HIS A 131 2.56 -17.42 -1.42
N ASN A 132 2.20 -18.57 -0.84
CA ASN A 132 1.55 -18.64 0.47
C ASN A 132 2.50 -18.38 1.67
N ASP A 133 3.81 -18.35 1.43
CA ASP A 133 4.79 -18.03 2.45
C ASP A 133 5.14 -16.54 2.41
N HIS A 134 4.66 -15.79 3.40
CA HIS A 134 4.87 -14.35 3.51
C HIS A 134 6.33 -13.94 3.62
N TRP A 135 7.20 -14.80 4.13
CA TRP A 135 8.64 -14.54 4.26
C TRP A 135 9.45 -14.93 3.02
N ALA A 136 8.87 -15.75 2.12
CA ALA A 136 9.58 -16.17 0.93
C ALA A 136 9.71 -15.02 -0.06
N LYS A 137 10.94 -14.63 -0.37
CA LYS A 137 11.24 -13.74 -1.48
C LYS A 137 11.23 -14.58 -2.77
N VAL A 138 10.29 -14.34 -3.66
CA VAL A 138 9.95 -15.26 -4.76
C VAL A 138 10.22 -14.70 -6.14
N HIS A 139 10.26 -13.37 -6.30
CA HIS A 139 10.59 -12.76 -7.60
C HIS A 139 11.39 -11.45 -7.43
N THR A 140 12.03 -11.07 -8.51
CA THR A 140 12.82 -9.84 -8.59
C THR A 140 11.97 -8.71 -9.16
N VAL A 141 12.06 -7.53 -8.55
CA VAL A 141 11.52 -6.30 -9.12
C VAL A 141 12.67 -5.39 -9.58
N THR A 142 12.52 -4.80 -10.76
CA THR A 142 13.43 -3.79 -11.30
C THR A 142 12.95 -2.42 -10.88
N VAL A 143 13.80 -1.68 -10.15
CA VAL A 143 13.50 -0.35 -9.62
C VAL A 143 13.89 0.71 -10.64
N ARG A 144 12.96 1.61 -10.97
CA ARG A 144 13.20 2.69 -11.93
C ARG A 144 14.09 3.78 -11.30
N ARG A 145 15.18 4.11 -11.97
CA ARG A 145 16.08 5.16 -11.51
C ARG A 145 15.41 6.53 -11.49
N GLY A 146 15.80 7.36 -10.52
CA GLY A 146 15.27 8.72 -10.35
C GLY A 146 14.00 8.81 -9.52
N THR A 147 13.39 7.68 -9.18
CA THR A 147 12.20 7.59 -8.34
C THR A 147 12.51 7.76 -6.85
N LEU A 148 11.49 8.06 -6.04
CA LEU A 148 11.60 8.03 -4.58
C LEU A 148 12.06 6.63 -4.13
N LEU A 149 11.41 5.58 -4.65
CA LEU A 149 11.75 4.20 -4.31
C LEU A 149 13.22 3.88 -4.59
N SER A 150 13.80 4.35 -5.72
CA SER A 150 15.21 4.11 -6.04
C SER A 150 16.16 4.77 -5.05
N ARG A 151 15.80 5.95 -4.55
CA ARG A 151 16.59 6.64 -3.51
C ARG A 151 16.54 5.91 -2.17
N LEU A 152 15.38 5.33 -1.83
CA LEU A 152 15.17 4.63 -0.56
C LEU A 152 15.87 3.26 -0.54
N LEU A 153 15.76 2.49 -1.61
CA LEU A 153 16.35 1.16 -1.68
C LEU A 153 17.84 1.16 -2.04
N GLY A 154 18.31 2.16 -2.80
CA GLY A 154 19.71 2.26 -3.23
C GLY A 154 20.16 1.11 -4.15
N GLN A 155 19.24 0.38 -4.76
CA GLN A 155 19.49 -0.80 -5.59
C GLN A 155 18.64 -0.74 -6.85
N ASP A 156 19.18 -1.23 -7.97
CA ASP A 156 18.44 -1.31 -9.25
C ASP A 156 17.47 -2.50 -9.30
N THR A 157 17.69 -3.52 -8.46
CA THR A 157 16.83 -4.71 -8.36
C THR A 157 16.69 -5.16 -6.91
N VAL A 158 15.49 -5.63 -6.53
CA VAL A 158 15.20 -6.14 -5.19
C VAL A 158 14.40 -7.42 -5.29
N LEU A 159 14.74 -8.40 -4.48
CA LEU A 159 13.98 -9.65 -4.37
C LEU A 159 12.89 -9.48 -3.31
N VAL A 160 11.63 -9.72 -3.66
CA VAL A 160 10.45 -9.47 -2.84
C VAL A 160 9.54 -10.71 -2.69
N ASN A 161 8.63 -10.67 -1.72
CA ASN A 161 7.54 -11.63 -1.59
C ASN A 161 6.38 -11.26 -2.53
N SER A 162 5.46 -12.21 -2.77
CA SER A 162 4.28 -12.00 -3.59
C SER A 162 3.07 -12.70 -2.98
N GLN A 163 2.05 -11.91 -2.62
CA GLN A 163 0.82 -12.40 -2.00
C GLN A 163 -0.42 -11.70 -2.56
N HIS A 164 -0.40 -11.46 -3.86
CA HIS A 164 -1.49 -10.79 -4.56
C HIS A 164 -1.82 -11.54 -5.84
N HIS A 165 -3.06 -11.48 -6.26
CA HIS A 165 -3.52 -11.96 -7.56
C HIS A 165 -4.12 -10.83 -8.40
N GLN A 166 -4.14 -9.61 -7.87
CA GLN A 166 -4.52 -8.38 -8.57
C GLN A 166 -3.32 -7.43 -8.63
N ALA A 167 -3.30 -6.55 -9.63
CA ALA A 167 -2.27 -5.53 -9.80
C ALA A 167 -2.81 -4.31 -10.55
N ALA A 168 -2.07 -3.19 -10.52
CA ALA A 168 -2.37 -2.03 -11.32
C ALA A 168 -2.26 -2.38 -12.83
N ASP A 169 -3.30 -2.00 -13.61
CA ASP A 169 -3.39 -2.17 -15.05
C ASP A 169 -3.10 -0.83 -15.75
N ARG A 170 -4.13 -0.02 -16.00
CA ARG A 170 -3.92 1.35 -16.46
C ARG A 170 -3.50 2.23 -15.27
N ILE A 171 -2.34 2.86 -15.40
CA ILE A 171 -1.81 3.71 -14.34
C ILE A 171 -2.50 5.07 -14.34
N ALA A 172 -2.85 5.55 -13.15
CA ALA A 172 -3.44 6.87 -12.97
C ALA A 172 -2.49 7.97 -13.48
N PRO A 173 -3.00 9.05 -14.12
CA PRO A 173 -2.16 10.09 -14.73
C PRO A 173 -1.21 10.80 -13.78
N GLU A 174 -1.53 10.83 -12.49
CA GLU A 174 -0.74 11.49 -11.45
C GLU A 174 0.32 10.58 -10.82
N LEU A 175 0.34 9.30 -11.19
CA LEU A 175 1.27 8.30 -10.67
C LEU A 175 2.33 7.93 -11.70
N GLU A 176 3.53 7.63 -11.21
CA GLU A 176 4.62 7.08 -11.99
C GLU A 176 4.96 5.67 -11.51
N ILE A 177 5.32 4.80 -12.47
CA ILE A 177 5.81 3.45 -12.16
C ILE A 177 7.21 3.58 -11.56
N ALA A 178 7.38 3.11 -10.33
CA ALA A 178 8.64 3.08 -9.61
C ALA A 178 9.35 1.72 -9.66
N ALA A 179 8.60 0.61 -9.85
CA ALA A 179 9.17 -0.71 -10.07
C ALA A 179 8.25 -1.62 -10.88
N LEU A 180 8.87 -2.58 -11.59
CA LEU A 180 8.22 -3.61 -12.38
C LEU A 180 8.85 -4.98 -12.07
N SER A 181 8.04 -6.04 -12.06
CA SER A 181 8.52 -7.43 -12.09
C SER A 181 8.98 -7.82 -13.50
N GLU A 182 9.63 -8.97 -13.63
CA GLU A 182 10.14 -9.46 -14.93
C GLU A 182 9.02 -9.76 -15.94
N ASP A 183 7.85 -10.14 -15.47
CA ASP A 183 6.64 -10.37 -16.27
C ASP A 183 5.85 -9.09 -16.59
N GLY A 184 6.36 -7.93 -16.16
CA GLY A 184 5.82 -6.62 -16.48
C GLY A 184 4.70 -6.13 -15.56
N ILE A 185 4.42 -6.86 -14.46
CA ILE A 185 3.47 -6.41 -13.45
C ILE A 185 4.05 -5.21 -12.69
N VAL A 186 3.19 -4.22 -12.43
CA VAL A 186 3.57 -3.03 -11.67
C VAL A 186 3.68 -3.38 -10.19
N GLU A 187 4.89 -3.20 -9.66
CA GLU A 187 5.24 -3.54 -8.28
C GLU A 187 5.38 -2.31 -7.37
N ALA A 188 5.59 -1.13 -7.93
CA ALA A 188 5.56 0.10 -7.17
C ALA A 188 5.08 1.29 -8.00
N LEU A 189 4.34 2.17 -7.34
CA LEU A 189 3.86 3.45 -7.85
C LEU A 189 4.23 4.56 -6.87
N GLU A 190 4.53 5.75 -7.41
CA GLU A 190 4.71 6.95 -6.60
C GLU A 190 4.00 8.15 -7.24
N LYS A 191 3.64 9.15 -6.42
CA LYS A 191 3.11 10.43 -6.87
C LYS A 191 4.20 11.49 -6.71
N PRO A 192 4.94 11.85 -7.79
CA PRO A 192 6.11 12.75 -7.68
C PRO A 192 5.79 14.14 -7.16
N ALA A 193 4.55 14.60 -7.36
CA ALA A 193 4.11 15.92 -6.93
C ALA A 193 3.76 16.00 -5.43
N ALA A 194 3.65 14.87 -4.72
CA ALA A 194 3.36 14.83 -3.29
C ALA A 194 4.65 14.86 -2.47
N HIS A 195 4.58 15.38 -1.24
CA HIS A 195 5.71 15.35 -0.31
C HIS A 195 6.24 13.92 -0.10
N PHE A 196 5.34 12.96 0.17
CA PHE A 196 5.64 11.54 0.20
C PHE A 196 4.38 10.75 -0.15
N CYS A 197 4.38 10.04 -1.28
CA CYS A 197 3.29 9.15 -1.65
C CYS A 197 3.87 7.98 -2.45
N LEU A 198 4.00 6.84 -1.78
CA LEU A 198 4.61 5.62 -2.30
C LEU A 198 3.67 4.44 -2.07
N GLY A 199 3.45 3.63 -3.11
CA GLY A 199 2.78 2.35 -3.03
C GLY A 199 3.70 1.22 -3.47
N VAL A 200 3.69 0.10 -2.76
CA VAL A 200 4.38 -1.14 -3.13
C VAL A 200 3.40 -2.30 -3.17
N GLN A 201 3.55 -3.19 -4.15
CA GLN A 201 2.62 -4.31 -4.34
C GLN A 201 2.97 -5.51 -3.46
N TRP A 202 4.26 -5.70 -3.16
CA TRP A 202 4.72 -6.70 -2.20
C TRP A 202 4.44 -6.31 -0.74
N HIS A 203 4.81 -7.16 0.19
CA HIS A 203 4.58 -7.00 1.62
C HIS A 203 5.90 -6.79 2.39
N PRO A 204 6.43 -5.55 2.45
CA PRO A 204 7.67 -5.24 3.17
C PRO A 204 7.57 -5.49 4.67
N GLU A 205 6.36 -5.40 5.27
CA GLU A 205 6.15 -5.62 6.71
C GLU A 205 6.52 -7.03 7.17
N TRP A 206 6.43 -8.02 6.29
CA TRP A 206 6.85 -9.39 6.58
C TRP A 206 8.37 -9.60 6.44
N LEU A 207 9.04 -8.73 5.70
CA LEU A 207 10.47 -8.82 5.42
C LEU A 207 11.31 -7.89 6.32
N SER A 208 10.71 -6.88 6.91
CA SER A 208 11.37 -5.78 7.61
C SER A 208 12.16 -6.19 8.86
N ASP A 209 11.86 -7.35 9.46
CA ASP A 209 12.62 -7.88 10.61
C ASP A 209 14.04 -8.30 10.21
N ALA A 210 14.21 -8.84 9.01
CA ALA A 210 15.46 -9.44 8.53
C ALA A 210 16.13 -8.63 7.42
N ASP A 211 15.42 -7.69 6.78
CA ASP A 211 15.89 -6.93 5.64
C ASP A 211 15.85 -5.41 5.93
N PRO A 212 17.02 -4.79 6.18
CA PRO A 212 17.09 -3.35 6.44
C PRO A 212 16.56 -2.47 5.31
N ALA A 213 16.60 -2.92 4.04
CA ALA A 213 16.05 -2.17 2.92
C ALA A 213 14.51 -2.10 3.00
N GLN A 214 13.86 -3.20 3.39
CA GLN A 214 12.43 -3.24 3.60
C GLN A 214 12.01 -2.41 4.83
N GLN A 215 12.77 -2.49 5.93
CA GLN A 215 12.54 -1.63 7.10
C GLN A 215 12.78 -0.14 6.76
N GLY A 216 13.71 0.16 5.86
CA GLY A 216 14.02 1.50 5.38
C GLY A 216 12.83 2.21 4.74
N LEU A 217 11.89 1.49 4.12
CA LEU A 217 10.66 2.06 3.56
C LEU A 217 9.77 2.66 4.66
N PHE A 218 9.61 1.94 5.78
CA PHE A 218 8.88 2.45 6.95
C PHE A 218 9.63 3.61 7.62
N GLY A 219 10.96 3.51 7.72
CA GLY A 219 11.80 4.58 8.26
C GLY A 219 11.65 5.88 7.48
N ALA A 220 11.72 5.83 6.15
CA ALA A 220 11.57 6.99 5.29
C ALA A 220 10.15 7.59 5.34
N PHE A 221 9.13 6.73 5.38
CA PHE A 221 7.75 7.18 5.56
C PHE A 221 7.54 7.93 6.87
N VAL A 222 8.02 7.36 7.99
CA VAL A 222 7.92 7.99 9.30
C VAL A 222 8.75 9.29 9.38
N GLU A 223 9.92 9.34 8.73
CA GLU A 223 10.71 10.57 8.65
C GLU A 223 9.99 11.67 7.87
N ALA A 224 9.35 11.33 6.77
CA ALA A 224 8.49 12.28 6.03
C ALA A 224 7.32 12.81 6.87
N CYS A 225 6.81 12.02 7.82
CA CYS A 225 5.74 12.45 8.75
C CYS A 225 6.22 13.42 9.83
N ARG A 226 7.53 13.62 10.00
CA ARG A 226 8.07 14.59 10.99
C ARG A 226 8.11 16.03 10.47
N GLY A 227 7.98 16.22 9.17
CA GLY A 227 8.02 17.52 8.50
C GLY A 227 9.43 17.95 8.15
#